data_958f8b21424e8d5b32c28a0d47419fcc
#
_entry.id   958f8b21424e8d5b32c28a0d47419fcc
#
_cell.length_a   1.000
_cell.length_b   1.000
_cell.length_c   1.000
_cell.angle_alpha   90.00
_cell.angle_beta   90.00
_cell.angle_gamma   90.00
#
_symmetry.space_group_name_H-M   'P 1'
#
loop_
_entity.id
_entity.type
_entity.pdbx_description
1 polymer ?
#
loop_
_entity_poly.entity_id
_entity_poly.type
_entity_poly.pdbx_seq_one_letter_code
_entity_poly.pdbx_strand_id
1 'polypeptide(L)'
;MGENGAGKSTLMKVLTGIYRKDSGRIIYEGREVEFHTTREAQDEGIVIVHQELNMVGDLTVAQNIFIGREFTNGIRIDDRKMIEESNKLFERLHIHIDATEKMSSLTVGKQQMCEIAKAISHNCKIIVFDEPSAALTEKEIDDLFSIIRDLREQNMTDPQIAPNLYD
;
A
#
# COMPACT_ATOMS: atom_id res chain seq x y z
N MET A 1 -3.88 -21.24 5.99
CA MET A 1 -3.08 -20.34 6.85
C MET A 1 -1.83 -21.08 7.29
N GLY A 2 -0.62 -20.59 6.99
CA GLY A 2 0.62 -21.23 7.43
C GLY A 2 1.02 -20.70 8.82
N GLU A 3 1.63 -21.56 9.63
CA GLU A 3 2.18 -21.19 10.95
C GLU A 3 3.33 -20.19 10.81
N ASN A 4 3.67 -19.47 11.89
CA ASN A 4 4.82 -18.56 11.92
C ASN A 4 6.11 -19.36 11.59
N GLY A 5 6.93 -18.83 10.68
CA GLY A 5 8.13 -19.51 10.20
C GLY A 5 7.95 -20.37 8.93
N ALA A 6 6.74 -20.51 8.38
CA ALA A 6 6.46 -21.33 7.18
C ALA A 6 6.91 -20.72 5.84
N GLY A 7 7.78 -19.71 5.84
CA GLY A 7 8.31 -19.08 4.61
C GLY A 7 7.38 -18.06 3.96
N LYS A 8 6.24 -17.72 4.56
CA LYS A 8 5.28 -16.73 4.02
C LYS A 8 5.95 -15.37 3.75
N SER A 9 6.58 -14.79 4.76
CA SER A 9 7.27 -13.49 4.63
C SER A 9 8.42 -13.54 3.62
N THR A 10 9.12 -14.68 3.50
CA THR A 10 10.16 -14.86 2.47
C THR A 10 9.55 -14.86 1.07
N LEU A 11 8.44 -15.60 0.87
CA LEU A 11 7.73 -15.62 -0.42
C LEU A 11 7.25 -14.20 -0.79
N MET A 12 6.66 -13.46 0.17
CA MET A 12 6.21 -12.09 -0.05
C MET A 12 7.36 -11.16 -0.42
N LYS A 13 8.52 -11.30 0.25
CA LYS A 13 9.73 -10.53 -0.06
C LYS A 13 10.30 -10.84 -1.44
N VAL A 14 10.17 -12.08 -1.92
CA VAL A 14 10.53 -12.45 -3.30
C VAL A 14 9.54 -11.85 -4.30
N LEU A 15 8.23 -11.95 -4.02
CA LEU A 15 7.18 -11.38 -4.89
C LEU A 15 7.29 -9.87 -5.04
N THR A 16 7.75 -9.17 -4.00
CA THR A 16 7.90 -7.71 -3.99
C THR A 16 9.30 -7.22 -4.35
N GLY A 17 10.19 -8.11 -4.81
CA GLY A 17 11.53 -7.74 -5.29
C GLY A 17 12.52 -7.36 -4.18
N ILE A 18 12.21 -7.62 -2.89
CA ILE A 18 13.15 -7.42 -1.77
C ILE A 18 14.22 -8.51 -1.79
N TYR A 19 13.81 -9.76 -2.07
CA TYR A 19 14.71 -10.89 -2.20
C TYR A 19 14.66 -11.48 -3.61
N ARG A 20 15.78 -12.00 -4.09
CA ARG A 20 15.81 -12.78 -5.32
C ARG A 20 15.34 -14.20 -5.04
N LYS A 21 14.62 -14.80 -5.99
CA LYS A 21 14.26 -16.21 -5.93
C LYS A 21 15.50 -17.09 -6.16
N ASP A 22 15.60 -18.19 -5.46
CA ASP A 22 16.65 -19.19 -5.68
C ASP A 22 16.32 -20.08 -6.89
N SER A 23 15.02 -20.38 -7.09
CA SER A 23 14.52 -21.24 -8.17
C SER A 23 13.02 -21.01 -8.38
N GLY A 24 12.46 -21.64 -9.42
CA GLY A 24 11.04 -21.54 -9.73
C GLY A 24 10.70 -20.34 -10.63
N ARG A 25 9.40 -20.14 -10.88
CA ARG A 25 8.87 -19.08 -11.75
C ARG A 25 7.74 -18.36 -11.04
N ILE A 26 7.65 -17.05 -11.24
CA ILE A 26 6.51 -16.24 -10.84
C ILE A 26 5.75 -15.91 -12.12
N ILE A 27 4.47 -16.30 -12.18
CA ILE A 27 3.58 -15.96 -13.27
C ILE A 27 2.61 -14.90 -12.77
N TYR A 28 2.60 -13.74 -13.40
CA TYR A 28 1.73 -12.63 -13.10
C TYR A 28 1.05 -12.13 -14.37
N GLU A 29 -0.28 -12.05 -14.36
CA GLU A 29 -1.09 -11.70 -15.54
C GLU A 29 -0.71 -12.51 -16.80
N GLY A 30 -0.45 -13.83 -16.62
CA GLY A 30 -0.12 -14.75 -17.72
C GLY A 30 1.31 -14.64 -18.26
N ARG A 31 2.17 -13.80 -17.71
CA ARG A 31 3.58 -13.64 -18.09
C ARG A 31 4.51 -13.99 -16.96
N GLU A 32 5.67 -14.57 -17.29
CA GLU A 32 6.71 -14.81 -16.32
C GLU A 32 7.37 -13.46 -15.92
N VAL A 33 7.44 -13.18 -14.61
CA VAL A 33 8.01 -11.96 -14.07
C VAL A 33 9.12 -12.27 -13.07
N GLU A 34 10.05 -11.35 -12.93
CA GLU A 34 11.08 -11.33 -11.90
C GLU A 34 11.35 -9.87 -11.52
N PHE A 35 11.09 -9.54 -10.26
CA PHE A 35 11.34 -8.20 -9.74
C PHE A 35 12.68 -8.16 -9.01
N HIS A 36 13.53 -7.21 -9.38
CA HIS A 36 14.84 -7.01 -8.77
C HIS A 36 14.84 -5.88 -7.75
N THR A 37 13.75 -5.06 -7.75
CA THR A 37 13.55 -3.95 -6.83
C THR A 37 12.08 -3.85 -6.45
N THR A 38 11.81 -3.28 -5.28
CA THR A 38 10.43 -3.01 -4.84
C THR A 38 9.71 -2.04 -5.78
N ARG A 39 10.47 -1.15 -6.42
CA ARG A 39 9.91 -0.20 -7.40
C ARG A 39 9.38 -0.91 -8.63
N GLU A 40 10.09 -1.90 -9.15
CA GLU A 40 9.62 -2.70 -10.29
C GLU A 40 8.30 -3.43 -9.96
N ALA A 41 8.19 -4.01 -8.75
CA ALA A 41 6.96 -4.63 -8.30
C ALA A 41 5.80 -3.60 -8.15
N GLN A 42 6.10 -2.42 -7.61
CA GLN A 42 5.14 -1.33 -7.47
C GLN A 42 4.65 -0.80 -8.83
N ASP A 43 5.55 -0.67 -9.80
CA ASP A 43 5.19 -0.22 -11.16
C ASP A 43 4.26 -1.23 -11.86
N GLU A 44 4.33 -2.51 -11.50
CA GLU A 44 3.39 -3.56 -11.94
C GLU A 44 2.12 -3.65 -11.08
N GLY A 45 2.02 -2.80 -10.06
CA GLY A 45 0.84 -2.74 -9.16
C GLY A 45 0.88 -3.72 -7.99
N ILE A 46 2.04 -4.27 -7.64
CA ILE A 46 2.21 -5.15 -6.47
C ILE A 46 2.87 -4.35 -5.35
N VAL A 47 2.15 -4.13 -4.26
CA VAL A 47 2.62 -3.34 -3.11
C VAL A 47 2.56 -4.18 -1.84
N ILE A 48 3.58 -4.02 -0.98
CA ILE A 48 3.61 -4.61 0.34
C ILE A 48 3.43 -3.52 1.40
N VAL A 49 2.55 -3.78 2.36
CA VAL A 49 2.41 -3.02 3.60
C VAL A 49 3.12 -3.81 4.69
N HIS A 50 4.22 -3.27 5.19
CA HIS A 50 5.06 -3.91 6.19
C HIS A 50 4.47 -3.77 7.59
N GLN A 51 4.91 -4.65 8.50
CA GLN A 51 4.64 -4.55 9.92
C GLN A 51 5.33 -3.32 10.55
N GLU A 52 6.52 -2.96 10.06
CA GLU A 52 7.24 -1.76 10.48
C GLU A 52 6.79 -0.55 9.64
N LEU A 53 6.46 0.54 10.32
CA LEU A 53 6.05 1.78 9.67
C LEU A 53 7.24 2.44 8.95
N ASN A 54 7.14 2.54 7.63
CA ASN A 54 8.16 3.18 6.77
C ASN A 54 7.78 4.64 6.43
N MET A 55 7.42 5.40 7.47
CA MET A 55 6.99 6.79 7.34
C MET A 55 8.02 7.75 7.94
N VAL A 56 8.18 8.91 7.32
CA VAL A 56 9.07 9.95 7.81
C VAL A 56 8.31 10.87 8.75
N GLY A 57 8.62 10.81 10.05
CA GLY A 57 7.87 11.50 11.11
C GLY A 57 7.81 13.02 10.96
N ASP A 58 8.87 13.64 10.44
CA ASP A 58 8.98 15.10 10.28
C ASP A 58 8.22 15.64 9.06
N LEU A 59 7.87 14.81 8.12
CA LEU A 59 7.07 15.17 6.96
C LEU A 59 5.57 15.15 7.29
N THR A 60 4.80 15.92 6.52
CA THR A 60 3.34 15.85 6.60
C THR A 60 2.81 14.53 6.05
N VAL A 61 1.56 14.23 6.35
CA VAL A 61 0.86 13.06 5.82
C VAL A 61 0.87 13.08 4.29
N ALA A 62 0.50 14.21 3.66
CA ALA A 62 0.52 14.35 2.21
C ALA A 62 1.91 14.13 1.61
N GLN A 63 2.95 14.68 2.23
CA GLN A 63 4.33 14.46 1.79
C GLN A 63 4.75 13.00 1.90
N ASN A 64 4.34 12.30 2.96
CA ASN A 64 4.62 10.86 3.10
C ASN A 64 3.92 10.00 2.04
N ILE A 65 2.66 10.32 1.70
CA ILE A 65 1.91 9.59 0.68
C ILE A 65 2.58 9.70 -0.69
N PHE A 66 3.07 10.89 -1.03
CA PHE A 66 3.64 11.18 -2.35
C PHE A 66 5.17 11.22 -2.39
N ILE A 67 5.86 10.80 -1.33
CA ILE A 67 7.34 10.77 -1.31
C ILE A 67 7.91 9.98 -2.49
N GLY A 68 8.83 10.59 -3.24
CA GLY A 68 9.41 10.03 -4.46
C GLY A 68 8.51 10.12 -5.70
N ARG A 69 7.33 10.76 -5.59
CA ARG A 69 6.35 11.01 -6.67
C ARG A 69 5.67 12.36 -6.49
N GLU A 70 6.40 13.31 -5.95
CA GLU A 70 5.88 14.63 -5.62
C GLU A 70 5.31 15.31 -6.88
N PHE A 71 4.15 15.95 -6.72
CA PHE A 71 3.65 16.86 -7.74
C PHE A 71 4.53 18.08 -7.81
N THR A 72 4.81 18.56 -9.03
CA THR A 72 5.66 19.72 -9.24
C THR A 72 4.96 20.78 -10.06
N ASN A 73 5.22 22.04 -9.72
CA ASN A 73 4.86 23.19 -10.54
C ASN A 73 6.16 23.87 -11.00
N GLY A 74 6.61 23.52 -12.20
CA GLY A 74 7.94 23.83 -12.69
C GLY A 74 9.01 23.09 -11.88
N ILE A 75 9.89 23.82 -11.19
CA ILE A 75 10.98 23.26 -10.38
C ILE A 75 10.63 23.14 -8.89
N ARG A 76 9.43 23.54 -8.48
CA ARG A 76 9.00 23.52 -7.07
C ARG A 76 8.00 22.40 -6.83
N ILE A 77 8.09 21.81 -5.64
CA ILE A 77 7.09 20.86 -5.14
C ILE A 77 5.76 21.59 -4.94
N ASP A 78 4.67 20.99 -5.38
CA ASP A 78 3.31 21.50 -5.21
C ASP A 78 2.63 20.81 -4.02
N ASP A 79 2.90 21.31 -2.83
CA ASP A 79 2.29 20.81 -1.58
C ASP A 79 0.75 20.91 -1.61
N ARG A 80 0.19 21.93 -2.25
CA ARG A 80 -1.27 22.07 -2.39
C ARG A 80 -1.87 20.89 -3.14
N LYS A 81 -1.23 20.53 -4.25
CA LYS A 81 -1.69 19.40 -5.06
C LYS A 81 -1.58 18.09 -4.31
N MET A 82 -0.49 17.88 -3.56
CA MET A 82 -0.34 16.68 -2.71
C MET A 82 -1.43 16.61 -1.65
N ILE A 83 -1.75 17.71 -0.97
CA ILE A 83 -2.83 17.76 0.02
C ILE A 83 -4.19 17.48 -0.62
N GLU A 84 -4.49 18.09 -1.76
CA GLU A 84 -5.75 17.86 -2.50
C GLU A 84 -5.93 16.39 -2.88
N GLU A 85 -4.91 15.76 -3.45
CA GLU A 85 -4.96 14.35 -3.86
C GLU A 85 -5.00 13.40 -2.65
N SER A 86 -4.32 13.75 -1.55
CA SER A 86 -4.42 13.00 -0.28
C SER A 86 -5.85 13.04 0.28
N ASN A 87 -6.49 14.21 0.28
CA ASN A 87 -7.85 14.35 0.78
C ASN A 87 -8.85 13.56 -0.08
N LYS A 88 -8.73 13.58 -1.42
CA LYS A 88 -9.55 12.75 -2.31
C LYS A 88 -9.37 11.25 -2.02
N LEU A 89 -8.12 10.83 -1.78
CA LEU A 89 -7.82 9.45 -1.44
C LEU A 89 -8.43 9.07 -0.09
N PHE A 90 -8.32 9.92 0.92
CA PHE A 90 -8.89 9.69 2.25
C PHE A 90 -10.41 9.66 2.22
N GLU A 91 -11.05 10.55 1.47
CA GLU A 91 -12.51 10.54 1.26
C GLU A 91 -12.96 9.21 0.64
N ARG A 92 -12.28 8.75 -0.41
CA ARG A 92 -12.56 7.46 -1.06
C ARG A 92 -12.39 6.27 -0.12
N LEU A 93 -11.43 6.33 0.81
CA LEU A 93 -11.12 5.26 1.76
C LEU A 93 -11.82 5.41 3.10
N HIS A 94 -12.68 6.43 3.26
CA HIS A 94 -13.34 6.77 4.53
C HIS A 94 -12.36 6.99 5.70
N ILE A 95 -11.15 7.49 5.41
CA ILE A 95 -10.10 7.80 6.39
C ILE A 95 -10.26 9.25 6.86
N HIS A 96 -10.33 9.44 8.18
CA HIS A 96 -10.44 10.75 8.80
C HIS A 96 -9.11 11.21 9.38
N ILE A 97 -8.22 11.69 8.52
CA ILE A 97 -6.89 12.22 8.87
C ILE A 97 -6.69 13.52 8.11
N ASP A 98 -6.11 14.53 8.79
CA ASP A 98 -5.72 15.78 8.14
C ASP A 98 -4.39 15.58 7.39
N ALA A 99 -4.42 15.77 6.08
CA ALA A 99 -3.25 15.59 5.21
C ALA A 99 -2.10 16.60 5.51
N THR A 100 -2.38 17.65 6.25
CA THR A 100 -1.40 18.68 6.64
C THR A 100 -0.69 18.39 7.97
N GLU A 101 -1.21 17.45 8.77
CA GLU A 101 -0.57 17.05 10.03
C GLU A 101 0.78 16.38 9.79
N LYS A 102 1.70 16.53 10.76
CA LYS A 102 2.94 15.77 10.77
C LYS A 102 2.68 14.29 11.07
N MET A 103 3.37 13.41 10.38
CA MET A 103 3.24 11.98 10.60
C MET A 103 3.53 11.59 12.05
N SER A 104 4.51 12.22 12.71
CA SER A 104 4.86 11.97 14.11
C SER A 104 3.78 12.35 15.12
N SER A 105 2.80 13.19 14.78
CA SER A 105 1.68 13.57 15.66
C SER A 105 0.56 12.53 15.68
N LEU A 106 0.55 11.60 14.72
CA LEU A 106 -0.49 10.59 14.57
C LEU A 106 -0.26 9.38 15.49
N THR A 107 -1.35 8.73 15.92
CA THR A 107 -1.28 7.41 16.53
C THR A 107 -0.74 6.36 15.56
N VAL A 108 -0.17 5.28 16.08
CA VAL A 108 0.35 4.17 15.26
C VAL A 108 -0.70 3.65 14.28
N GLY A 109 -1.95 3.50 14.71
CA GLY A 109 -3.04 3.07 13.83
C GLY A 109 -3.32 4.06 12.70
N LYS A 110 -3.33 5.36 12.97
CA LYS A 110 -3.48 6.37 11.92
C LYS A 110 -2.28 6.38 10.94
N GLN A 111 -1.08 6.20 11.45
CA GLN A 111 0.12 6.04 10.59
C GLN A 111 -0.02 4.82 9.68
N GLN A 112 -0.53 3.70 10.20
CA GLN A 112 -0.81 2.50 9.42
C GLN A 112 -1.84 2.76 8.31
N MET A 113 -2.91 3.51 8.62
CA MET A 113 -3.90 3.92 7.61
C MET A 113 -3.27 4.80 6.52
N CYS A 114 -2.34 5.70 6.86
CA CYS A 114 -1.60 6.48 5.88
C CYS A 114 -0.71 5.61 4.99
N GLU A 115 -0.08 4.57 5.54
CA GLU A 115 0.73 3.62 4.77
C GLU A 115 -0.11 2.82 3.77
N ILE A 116 -1.30 2.39 4.18
CA ILE A 116 -2.27 1.74 3.29
C ILE A 116 -2.73 2.71 2.19
N ALA A 117 -3.07 3.95 2.56
CA ALA A 117 -3.45 4.97 1.59
C ALA A 117 -2.31 5.24 0.59
N LYS A 118 -1.05 5.32 1.07
CA LYS A 118 0.13 5.41 0.21
C LYS A 118 0.22 4.23 -0.76
N ALA A 119 0.05 3.00 -0.27
CA ALA A 119 0.05 1.80 -1.12
C ALA A 119 -1.02 1.89 -2.22
N ILE A 120 -2.25 2.25 -1.86
CA ILE A 120 -3.38 2.38 -2.79
C ILE A 120 -3.16 3.50 -3.81
N SER A 121 -2.48 4.59 -3.43
CA SER A 121 -2.15 5.70 -4.32
C SER A 121 -1.24 5.32 -5.50
N HIS A 122 -0.65 4.14 -5.47
CA HIS A 122 0.17 3.57 -6.54
C HIS A 122 -0.62 2.79 -7.61
N ASN A 123 -1.96 2.92 -7.67
CA ASN A 123 -2.80 2.10 -8.55
C ASN A 123 -2.54 0.59 -8.37
N CYS A 124 -2.41 0.15 -7.12
CA CYS A 124 -2.07 -1.23 -6.83
C CYS A 124 -3.20 -2.18 -7.25
N LYS A 125 -2.80 -3.31 -7.82
CA LYS A 125 -3.67 -4.45 -8.17
C LYS A 125 -3.61 -5.52 -7.07
N ILE A 126 -2.45 -5.66 -6.42
CA ILE A 126 -2.21 -6.59 -5.33
C ILE A 126 -1.61 -5.84 -4.16
N ILE A 127 -2.26 -5.93 -2.99
CA ILE A 127 -1.71 -5.47 -1.72
C ILE A 127 -1.39 -6.69 -0.87
N VAL A 128 -0.13 -6.77 -0.45
CA VAL A 128 0.35 -7.79 0.47
C VAL A 128 0.43 -7.17 1.86
N PHE A 129 -0.27 -7.75 2.83
CA PHE A 129 -0.18 -7.35 4.23
C PHE A 129 0.70 -8.33 5.00
N ASP A 130 1.80 -7.83 5.60
CA ASP A 130 2.68 -8.59 6.48
C ASP A 130 2.34 -8.25 7.94
N GLU A 131 1.36 -8.98 8.52
CA GLU A 131 0.87 -8.86 9.90
C GLU A 131 0.51 -7.41 10.36
N PRO A 132 -0.34 -6.67 9.64
CA PRO A 132 -0.62 -5.26 9.93
C PRO A 132 -1.36 -5.02 11.26
N SER A 133 -1.96 -6.05 11.84
CA SER A 133 -2.89 -5.92 12.98
C SER A 133 -2.22 -5.90 14.37
N ALA A 134 -0.92 -6.16 14.48
CA ALA A 134 -0.24 -6.32 15.78
C ALA A 134 -0.20 -5.05 16.65
N ALA A 135 -0.40 -3.86 16.03
CA ALA A 135 -0.36 -2.57 16.70
C ALA A 135 -1.67 -1.77 16.61
N LEU A 136 -2.73 -2.37 16.03
CA LEU A 136 -4.02 -1.70 15.81
C LEU A 136 -4.99 -2.02 16.94
N THR A 137 -5.83 -1.04 17.31
CA THR A 137 -7.01 -1.25 18.14
C THR A 137 -8.09 -2.00 17.37
N GLU A 138 -9.05 -2.63 18.07
CA GLU A 138 -10.18 -3.33 17.44
C GLU A 138 -10.92 -2.46 16.42
N LYS A 139 -11.16 -1.19 16.76
CA LYS A 139 -11.80 -0.22 15.84
C LYS A 139 -10.97 0.01 14.57
N GLU A 140 -9.67 0.20 14.70
CA GLU A 140 -8.78 0.41 13.56
C GLU A 140 -8.68 -0.84 12.68
N ILE A 141 -8.82 -2.03 13.28
CA ILE A 141 -8.92 -3.29 12.54
C ILE A 141 -10.23 -3.34 11.72
N ASP A 142 -11.36 -2.94 12.30
CA ASP A 142 -12.63 -2.88 11.62
C ASP A 142 -12.61 -1.87 10.46
N ASP A 143 -12.03 -0.69 10.68
CA ASP A 143 -11.83 0.33 9.65
C ASP A 143 -10.96 -0.21 8.50
N LEU A 144 -9.87 -0.92 8.81
CA LEU A 144 -9.00 -1.55 7.82
C LEU A 144 -9.75 -2.60 6.98
N PHE A 145 -10.51 -3.48 7.63
CA PHE A 145 -11.29 -4.49 6.91
C PHE A 145 -12.42 -3.88 6.06
N SER A 146 -12.98 -2.74 6.49
CA SER A 146 -13.94 -1.99 5.67
C SER A 146 -13.28 -1.50 4.39
N ILE A 147 -12.12 -0.84 4.51
CA ILE A 147 -11.34 -0.35 3.36
C ILE A 147 -11.00 -1.51 2.39
N ILE A 148 -10.55 -2.65 2.91
CA ILE A 148 -10.22 -3.83 2.08
C ILE A 148 -11.45 -4.35 1.33
N ARG A 149 -12.63 -4.38 1.99
CA ARG A 149 -13.89 -4.79 1.35
C ARG A 149 -14.30 -3.83 0.25
N ASP A 150 -14.26 -2.53 0.52
CA ASP A 150 -14.64 -1.49 -0.44
C ASP A 150 -13.74 -1.52 -1.68
N LEU A 151 -12.44 -1.71 -1.48
CA LEU A 151 -11.48 -1.88 -2.57
C LEU A 151 -11.75 -3.13 -3.40
N ARG A 152 -12.10 -4.25 -2.75
CA ARG A 152 -12.45 -5.50 -3.44
C ARG A 152 -13.73 -5.32 -4.26
N GLU A 153 -14.75 -4.67 -3.72
CA GLU A 153 -16.00 -4.41 -4.41
C GLU A 153 -15.80 -3.48 -5.62
N GLN A 154 -15.00 -2.43 -5.47
CA GLN A 154 -14.65 -1.52 -6.57
C GLN A 154 -13.91 -2.24 -7.70
N ASN A 155 -12.98 -3.14 -7.38
CA ASN A 155 -12.24 -3.93 -8.36
C ASN A 155 -13.10 -5.02 -9.03
N MET A 156 -14.15 -5.51 -8.37
CA MET A 156 -15.09 -6.47 -8.97
C MET A 156 -16.10 -5.81 -9.93
N THR A 157 -16.28 -4.50 -9.83
CA THR A 157 -17.15 -3.74 -10.75
C THR A 157 -16.42 -3.26 -12.01
N ASP A 158 -15.10 -3.36 -12.07
CA ASP A 158 -14.33 -3.08 -13.27
C ASP A 158 -14.11 -4.38 -14.08
N PRO A 159 -14.80 -4.57 -15.23
CA PRO A 159 -14.73 -5.81 -16.00
C PRO A 159 -13.35 -6.07 -16.64
N GLN A 160 -12.39 -5.16 -16.48
CA GLN A 160 -11.02 -5.32 -16.99
C GLN A 160 -10.05 -5.96 -15.96
N ILE A 161 -10.46 -6.10 -14.68
CA ILE A 161 -9.57 -6.57 -13.60
C ILE A 161 -9.99 -7.92 -13.02
N ALA A 162 -11.16 -8.46 -13.38
CA ALA A 162 -11.63 -9.73 -12.85
C ALA A 162 -11.66 -10.81 -13.95
N PRO A 163 -10.56 -11.58 -14.11
CA PRO A 163 -10.73 -13.02 -14.06
C PRO A 163 -9.61 -13.74 -13.29
N ASN A 164 -9.98 -14.72 -12.47
CA ASN A 164 -9.16 -15.78 -11.88
C ASN A 164 -8.53 -15.53 -10.52
N LEU A 165 -9.38 -15.36 -9.50
CA LEU A 165 -8.97 -15.51 -8.09
C LEU A 165 -9.62 -16.71 -7.40
N TYR A 166 -10.19 -17.66 -8.16
CA TYR A 166 -10.74 -18.93 -7.66
C TYR A 166 -10.42 -20.06 -8.65
N ASP A 167 -9.25 -20.68 -8.45
CA ASP A 167 -8.97 -22.10 -8.69
C ASP A 167 -7.87 -22.56 -7.72
#